data_9ee2015b45d16357a630d2cba0e48184
#
_entry.id   9ee2015b45d16357a630d2cba0e48184
#
_cell.length_a   1.000
_cell.length_b   1.000
_cell.length_c   1.000
_cell.angle_alpha   90.00
_cell.angle_beta   90.00
_cell.angle_gamma   90.00
#
_symmetry.space_group_name_H-M   'P 1'
#
loop_
_entity.id
_entity.type
_entity.pdbx_description
1 polymer ?
#
loop_
_entity_poly.entity_id
_entity_poly.type
_entity_poly.pdbx_seq_one_letter_code
_entity_poly.pdbx_strand_id
1 'polypeptide(L)'
;MKIVKFEDLHADGGWDTYSFLKITTDEGLVGWSEFKESRRRGLAGLIHGLGATLVGEDPRAIGRIDAALYSQTRTVTGGLYANAIGAILNACLDIKGKALGVPVYELFGGAVRERIPVYWSRCGVVRARWAPLFGGMVIDRPAVRSLADLKAAGREAAERGFKAVKTNVLLFDEKGGRQYTPGSARGAGHPELNLPEEIVEALVAQLTALREGAGPKVRLIVDLNFNYKPEGFRRLARKVEPFELMWLEMDLYEPKALALIRQSTATPIGSLETILGRRALKPYLEHNCVDVAIIDPQYNGVPESVRMAAMADTYEVNVASHNFSGPLSAVISAHFAAVVPNFRIMELDVDEVPWKPKLLTRPYAVENGAFALPAGPGWGTDVDEETLRAHPAKLRD
;
A
#
# COMPACT_ATOMS: atom_id res chain seq x y z
N MET A 1 15.48 -21.48 -19.81
CA MET A 1 14.88 -20.13 -19.61
C MET A 1 15.89 -19.24 -18.95
N LYS A 2 16.18 -18.08 -19.55
CA LYS A 2 17.14 -17.09 -19.05
C LYS A 2 16.57 -15.69 -19.21
N ILE A 3 16.84 -14.81 -18.27
CA ILE A 3 16.52 -13.38 -18.37
C ILE A 3 17.34 -12.77 -19.50
N VAL A 4 16.69 -12.01 -20.39
CA VAL A 4 17.39 -11.30 -21.48
C VAL A 4 17.20 -9.79 -21.42
N LYS A 5 16.14 -9.27 -20.77
CA LYS A 5 15.85 -7.84 -20.78
C LYS A 5 15.06 -7.39 -19.55
N PHE A 6 15.39 -6.18 -19.08
CA PHE A 6 14.64 -5.40 -18.09
C PHE A 6 14.15 -4.12 -18.75
N GLU A 7 12.88 -3.77 -18.55
CA GLU A 7 12.24 -2.54 -19.04
C GLU A 7 11.38 -1.95 -17.95
N ASP A 8 11.39 -0.64 -17.81
CA ASP A 8 10.44 0.10 -16.99
C ASP A 8 9.47 0.89 -17.87
N LEU A 9 8.20 0.85 -17.49
CA LEU A 9 7.11 1.54 -18.19
C LEU A 9 6.28 2.34 -17.18
N HIS A 10 5.81 3.50 -17.59
CA HIS A 10 5.13 4.44 -16.72
C HIS A 10 3.82 4.94 -17.30
N ALA A 11 2.76 4.98 -16.49
CA ALA A 11 1.45 5.51 -16.86
C ALA A 11 1.01 6.65 -15.92
N ASP A 12 0.20 7.57 -16.44
CA ASP A 12 -0.46 8.61 -15.65
C ASP A 12 -1.51 8.00 -14.71
N GLY A 13 -1.35 8.19 -13.42
CA GLY A 13 -2.29 7.77 -12.37
C GLY A 13 -3.16 8.90 -11.84
N GLY A 14 -3.28 10.04 -12.57
CA GLY A 14 -4.04 11.19 -12.10
C GLY A 14 -3.24 12.07 -11.14
N TRP A 15 -3.11 11.71 -9.90
CA TRP A 15 -2.27 12.38 -8.88
C TRP A 15 -0.92 11.72 -8.64
N ASP A 16 -0.66 10.59 -9.30
CA ASP A 16 0.54 9.78 -9.14
C ASP A 16 1.00 9.23 -10.49
N THR A 17 2.11 8.51 -10.51
CA THR A 17 2.61 7.75 -11.66
C THR A 17 2.64 6.28 -11.27
N TYR A 18 2.01 5.43 -12.08
CA TYR A 18 2.15 3.98 -11.99
C TYR A 18 3.38 3.55 -12.76
N SER A 19 4.26 2.79 -12.14
CA SER A 19 5.53 2.35 -12.72
C SER A 19 5.61 0.84 -12.70
N PHE A 20 5.81 0.24 -13.87
CA PHE A 20 5.82 -1.21 -14.05
C PHE A 20 7.21 -1.67 -14.46
N LEU A 21 7.65 -2.79 -13.91
CA LEU A 21 8.83 -3.51 -14.36
C LEU A 21 8.40 -4.69 -15.23
N LYS A 22 9.01 -4.78 -16.41
CA LYS A 22 8.88 -5.89 -17.35
C LYS A 22 10.20 -6.64 -17.45
N ILE A 23 10.19 -7.93 -17.17
CA ILE A 23 11.34 -8.84 -17.36
C ILE A 23 10.99 -9.80 -18.49
N THR A 24 11.83 -9.86 -19.53
CA THR A 24 11.66 -10.77 -20.67
C THR A 24 12.68 -11.88 -20.63
N THR A 25 12.26 -13.10 -21.00
CA THR A 25 13.12 -14.29 -21.07
C THR A 25 13.42 -14.67 -22.52
N ASP A 26 14.48 -15.48 -22.74
CA ASP A 26 14.87 -16.04 -24.04
C ASP A 26 13.82 -17.01 -24.63
N GLU A 27 12.87 -17.50 -23.83
CA GLU A 27 11.74 -18.33 -24.25
C GLU A 27 10.47 -17.50 -24.53
N GLY A 28 10.54 -16.16 -24.47
CA GLY A 28 9.43 -15.25 -24.73
C GLY A 28 8.45 -15.05 -23.59
N LEU A 29 8.65 -15.70 -22.42
CA LEU A 29 7.85 -15.41 -21.25
C LEU A 29 8.20 -14.03 -20.69
N VAL A 30 7.17 -13.28 -20.29
CA VAL A 30 7.27 -11.96 -19.68
C VAL A 30 6.75 -12.03 -18.25
N GLY A 31 7.50 -11.46 -17.33
CA GLY A 31 7.07 -11.24 -15.95
C GLY A 31 6.89 -9.77 -15.65
N TRP A 32 5.86 -9.47 -14.90
CA TRP A 32 5.49 -8.12 -14.51
C TRP A 32 5.56 -7.92 -13.00
N SER A 33 5.99 -6.74 -12.61
CA SER A 33 5.75 -6.21 -11.27
C SER A 33 5.48 -4.72 -11.32
N GLU A 34 5.10 -4.15 -10.20
CA GLU A 34 4.90 -2.72 -10.06
C GLU A 34 5.85 -2.15 -9.01
N PHE A 35 6.29 -0.91 -9.17
CA PHE A 35 7.17 -0.21 -8.24
C PHE A 35 6.82 1.28 -8.14
N LYS A 36 7.32 1.98 -7.12
CA LYS A 36 6.92 3.35 -6.80
C LYS A 36 7.99 4.37 -7.13
N GLU A 37 8.22 4.68 -8.42
CA GLU A 37 9.21 5.67 -8.85
C GLU A 37 8.84 7.10 -8.43
N SER A 38 7.56 7.49 -8.53
CA SER A 38 7.09 8.86 -8.29
C SER A 38 7.47 9.43 -6.92
N ARG A 39 7.62 8.56 -5.92
CA ARG A 39 7.99 8.94 -4.56
C ARG A 39 9.38 8.48 -4.15
N ARG A 40 10.03 7.71 -5.01
CA ARG A 40 11.34 7.09 -4.79
C ARG A 40 12.19 7.26 -6.03
N ARG A 41 12.42 8.52 -6.42
CA ARG A 41 13.17 8.89 -7.62
C ARG A 41 14.52 8.18 -7.64
N GLY A 42 14.83 7.54 -8.78
CA GLY A 42 16.03 6.74 -8.98
C GLY A 42 15.86 5.23 -8.70
N LEU A 43 14.66 4.79 -8.29
CA LEU A 43 14.39 3.37 -8.06
C LEU A 43 14.50 2.56 -9.38
N ALA A 44 14.01 3.10 -10.50
CA ALA A 44 14.18 2.48 -11.81
C ALA A 44 15.66 2.24 -12.15
N GLY A 45 16.52 3.25 -11.90
CA GLY A 45 17.98 3.11 -12.10
C GLY A 45 18.61 2.02 -11.25
N LEU A 46 18.17 1.85 -9.99
CA LEU A 46 18.61 0.76 -9.13
C LEU A 46 18.13 -0.60 -9.62
N ILE A 47 16.87 -0.70 -10.09
CA ILE A 47 16.32 -1.92 -10.67
C ILE A 47 17.14 -2.34 -11.88
N HIS A 48 17.45 -1.42 -12.80
CA HIS A 48 18.29 -1.70 -13.96
C HIS A 48 19.72 -2.09 -13.58
N GLY A 49 20.34 -1.39 -12.61
CA GLY A 49 21.69 -1.71 -12.12
C GLY A 49 21.78 -3.12 -11.52
N LEU A 50 20.83 -3.51 -10.68
CA LEU A 50 20.74 -4.86 -10.13
C LEU A 50 20.34 -5.88 -11.20
N GLY A 51 19.39 -5.53 -12.07
CA GLY A 51 18.91 -6.37 -13.16
C GLY A 51 20.01 -6.75 -14.14
N ALA A 52 20.93 -5.86 -14.45
CA ALA A 52 22.07 -6.12 -15.34
C ALA A 52 22.91 -7.32 -14.87
N THR A 53 23.02 -7.54 -13.56
CA THR A 53 23.75 -8.67 -12.97
C THR A 53 22.99 -10.01 -13.08
N LEU A 54 21.72 -9.97 -13.43
CA LEU A 54 20.83 -11.13 -13.54
C LEU A 54 20.57 -11.57 -14.99
N VAL A 55 21.06 -10.81 -15.98
CA VAL A 55 20.95 -11.22 -17.39
C VAL A 55 21.69 -12.55 -17.59
N GLY A 56 21.02 -13.52 -18.19
CA GLY A 56 21.50 -14.90 -18.37
C GLY A 56 21.16 -15.86 -17.22
N GLU A 57 20.66 -15.36 -16.08
CA GLU A 57 20.19 -16.20 -14.95
C GLU A 57 18.78 -16.73 -15.20
N ASP A 58 18.43 -17.85 -14.55
CA ASP A 58 17.08 -18.43 -14.59
C ASP A 58 16.14 -17.70 -13.61
N PRO A 59 15.11 -16.97 -14.10
CA PRO A 59 14.19 -16.23 -13.23
C PRO A 59 13.38 -17.11 -12.29
N ARG A 60 13.27 -18.40 -12.52
CA ARG A 60 12.53 -19.34 -11.66
C ARG A 60 13.27 -19.67 -10.37
N ALA A 61 14.58 -19.42 -10.34
CA ALA A 61 15.45 -19.70 -9.19
C ALA A 61 15.37 -18.58 -8.13
N ILE A 62 14.13 -18.28 -7.63
CA ILE A 62 13.83 -17.15 -6.75
C ILE A 62 14.79 -17.04 -5.56
N GLY A 63 15.04 -18.14 -4.86
CA GLY A 63 15.94 -18.16 -3.70
C GLY A 63 17.39 -17.82 -4.04
N ARG A 64 17.87 -18.26 -5.22
CA ARG A 64 19.22 -17.93 -5.71
C ARG A 64 19.33 -16.46 -6.09
N ILE A 65 18.32 -15.91 -6.77
CA ILE A 65 18.27 -14.49 -7.14
C ILE A 65 18.20 -13.63 -5.88
N ASP A 66 17.32 -13.95 -4.91
CA ASP A 66 17.19 -13.25 -3.62
C ASP A 66 18.55 -13.22 -2.89
N ALA A 67 19.22 -14.37 -2.77
CA ALA A 67 20.52 -14.46 -2.12
C ALA A 67 21.61 -13.66 -2.84
N ALA A 68 21.63 -13.70 -4.18
CA ALA A 68 22.61 -12.93 -4.98
C ALA A 68 22.40 -11.42 -4.83
N LEU A 69 21.17 -10.93 -4.93
CA LEU A 69 20.82 -9.53 -4.76
C LEU A 69 21.10 -9.03 -3.34
N TYR A 70 20.74 -9.84 -2.33
CA TYR A 70 21.07 -9.53 -0.93
C TYR A 70 22.57 -9.44 -0.71
N SER A 71 23.37 -10.34 -1.28
CA SER A 71 24.82 -10.32 -1.17
C SER A 71 25.41 -9.04 -1.75
N GLN A 72 24.96 -8.61 -2.93
CA GLN A 72 25.41 -7.39 -3.61
C GLN A 72 25.05 -6.11 -2.82
N THR A 73 23.92 -6.12 -2.10
CA THR A 73 23.40 -4.94 -1.39
C THR A 73 23.63 -4.99 0.11
N ARG A 74 24.41 -5.95 0.61
CA ARG A 74 24.59 -6.22 2.05
C ARG A 74 25.09 -5.02 2.86
N THR A 75 25.87 -4.14 2.25
CA THR A 75 26.41 -2.94 2.89
C THR A 75 25.44 -1.76 2.92
N VAL A 76 24.31 -1.84 2.18
CA VAL A 76 23.32 -0.78 1.99
C VAL A 76 21.90 -1.34 2.08
N THR A 77 21.66 -2.30 2.95
CA THR A 77 20.36 -2.99 3.09
C THR A 77 19.22 -2.05 3.47
N GLY A 78 18.02 -2.36 2.99
CA GLY A 78 16.82 -1.55 3.25
C GLY A 78 16.59 -0.45 2.21
N GLY A 79 15.68 0.46 2.52
CA GLY A 79 15.38 1.62 1.67
C GLY A 79 15.09 1.27 0.21
N LEU A 80 15.65 2.04 -0.71
CA LEU A 80 15.44 1.84 -2.14
C LEU A 80 15.95 0.49 -2.66
N TYR A 81 17.01 -0.06 -2.07
CA TYR A 81 17.53 -1.38 -2.47
C TYR A 81 16.55 -2.50 -2.16
N ALA A 82 15.88 -2.47 -1.00
CA ALA A 82 14.84 -3.45 -0.67
C ALA A 82 13.68 -3.35 -1.67
N ASN A 83 13.26 -2.14 -2.05
CA ASN A 83 12.20 -1.95 -3.03
C ASN A 83 12.62 -2.43 -4.43
N ALA A 84 13.86 -2.22 -4.85
CA ALA A 84 14.37 -2.72 -6.13
C ALA A 84 14.40 -4.25 -6.17
N ILE A 85 14.89 -4.88 -5.09
CA ILE A 85 14.90 -6.35 -4.93
C ILE A 85 13.45 -6.88 -4.95
N GLY A 86 12.54 -6.24 -4.20
CA GLY A 86 11.12 -6.60 -4.17
C GLY A 86 10.48 -6.59 -5.55
N ALA A 87 10.71 -5.52 -6.34
CA ALA A 87 10.20 -5.40 -7.70
C ALA A 87 10.73 -6.52 -8.62
N ILE A 88 12.04 -6.81 -8.58
CA ILE A 88 12.67 -7.87 -9.37
C ILE A 88 12.11 -9.24 -8.99
N LEU A 89 12.04 -9.55 -7.69
CA LEU A 89 11.54 -10.85 -7.22
C LEU A 89 10.06 -11.06 -7.56
N ASN A 90 9.23 -10.01 -7.49
CA ASN A 90 7.82 -10.09 -7.87
C ASN A 90 7.66 -10.39 -9.37
N ALA A 91 8.44 -9.75 -10.25
CA ALA A 91 8.43 -10.06 -11.68
C ALA A 91 8.94 -11.49 -11.98
N CYS A 92 9.95 -11.94 -11.25
CA CYS A 92 10.45 -13.33 -11.36
C CYS A 92 9.41 -14.36 -10.87
N LEU A 93 8.62 -14.04 -9.82
CA LEU A 93 7.51 -14.89 -9.37
C LEU A 93 6.42 -15.02 -10.44
N ASP A 94 6.09 -13.93 -11.13
CA ASP A 94 5.16 -13.96 -12.25
C ASP A 94 5.62 -14.91 -13.36
N ILE A 95 6.89 -14.79 -13.78
CA ILE A 95 7.49 -15.72 -14.75
C ILE A 95 7.42 -17.17 -14.25
N LYS A 96 7.77 -17.40 -12.98
CA LYS A 96 7.75 -18.76 -12.41
C LYS A 96 6.35 -19.36 -12.40
N GLY A 97 5.35 -18.57 -11.97
CA GLY A 97 3.95 -18.99 -12.01
C GLY A 97 3.47 -19.32 -13.43
N LYS A 98 3.79 -18.46 -14.41
CA LYS A 98 3.48 -18.70 -15.84
C LYS A 98 4.18 -19.94 -16.39
N ALA A 99 5.46 -20.11 -16.08
CA ALA A 99 6.24 -21.27 -16.54
C ALA A 99 5.73 -22.61 -15.98
N LEU A 100 5.15 -22.59 -14.79
CA LEU A 100 4.57 -23.76 -14.11
C LEU A 100 3.07 -23.92 -14.39
N GLY A 101 2.42 -22.95 -15.04
CA GLY A 101 0.99 -22.96 -15.30
C GLY A 101 0.13 -22.74 -14.05
N VAL A 102 0.67 -22.14 -12.98
CA VAL A 102 -0.02 -21.94 -11.69
C VAL A 102 -0.03 -20.47 -11.26
N PRO A 103 -1.04 -20.03 -10.50
CA PRO A 103 -1.03 -18.70 -9.85
C PRO A 103 0.13 -18.56 -8.86
N VAL A 104 0.60 -17.32 -8.62
CA VAL A 104 1.72 -17.07 -7.70
C VAL A 104 1.43 -17.57 -6.29
N TYR A 105 0.20 -17.47 -5.78
CA TYR A 105 -0.13 -17.97 -4.44
C TYR A 105 0.11 -19.48 -4.27
N GLU A 106 0.02 -20.28 -5.34
CA GLU A 106 0.35 -21.71 -5.30
C GLU A 106 1.84 -21.98 -5.03
N LEU A 107 2.72 -21.02 -5.37
CA LEU A 107 4.15 -21.13 -5.06
C LEU A 107 4.47 -21.00 -3.57
N PHE A 108 3.47 -20.62 -2.76
CA PHE A 108 3.57 -20.42 -1.30
C PHE A 108 2.66 -21.36 -0.50
N GLY A 109 2.19 -22.46 -1.10
CA GLY A 109 1.39 -23.48 -0.42
C GLY A 109 -0.11 -23.40 -0.67
N GLY A 110 -0.55 -22.53 -1.59
CA GLY A 110 -1.96 -22.36 -1.95
C GLY A 110 -2.71 -21.32 -1.12
N ALA A 111 -3.91 -20.97 -1.57
CA ALA A 111 -4.71 -19.95 -0.96
C ALA A 111 -5.45 -20.48 0.29
N VAL A 112 -5.31 -19.82 1.43
CA VAL A 112 -6.13 -20.05 2.64
C VAL A 112 -7.44 -19.26 2.61
N ARG A 113 -7.59 -18.32 1.65
CA ARG A 113 -8.82 -17.57 1.36
C ARG A 113 -8.91 -17.17 -0.11
N GLU A 114 -10.09 -17.26 -0.68
CA GLU A 114 -10.36 -16.91 -2.08
C GLU A 114 -10.95 -15.50 -2.26
N ARG A 115 -11.49 -14.93 -1.20
CA ARG A 115 -12.03 -13.57 -1.16
C ARG A 115 -11.28 -12.77 -0.12
N ILE A 116 -10.57 -11.73 -0.57
CA ILE A 116 -9.71 -10.92 0.27
C ILE A 116 -10.52 -9.71 0.77
N PRO A 117 -10.78 -9.58 2.09
CA PRO A 117 -11.45 -8.39 2.60
C PRO A 117 -10.62 -7.14 2.34
N VAL A 118 -11.26 -6.06 1.89
CA VAL A 118 -10.58 -4.79 1.59
C VAL A 118 -11.20 -3.63 2.34
N TYR A 119 -10.38 -2.63 2.66
CA TYR A 119 -10.85 -1.34 3.12
C TYR A 119 -10.63 -0.26 2.06
N TRP A 120 -11.52 0.75 2.03
CA TRP A 120 -11.34 1.91 1.18
C TRP A 120 -10.26 2.82 1.80
N SER A 121 -9.10 2.86 1.17
CA SER A 121 -7.99 3.72 1.57
C SER A 121 -8.25 5.18 1.21
N ARG A 122 -7.80 6.08 2.06
CA ARG A 122 -7.88 7.54 1.87
C ARG A 122 -9.29 8.03 1.53
N CYS A 123 -10.31 7.43 2.15
CA CYS A 123 -11.71 7.78 1.95
C CYS A 123 -11.95 9.27 2.20
N GLY A 124 -12.42 9.98 1.18
CA GLY A 124 -12.58 11.44 1.17
C GLY A 124 -11.30 12.24 0.94
N VAL A 125 -10.13 11.72 1.31
CA VAL A 125 -8.85 12.45 1.27
C VAL A 125 -8.39 12.74 -0.16
N VAL A 126 -8.47 11.76 -1.06
CA VAL A 126 -8.13 11.94 -2.48
C VAL A 126 -9.04 12.98 -3.11
N ARG A 127 -10.35 12.89 -2.87
CA ARG A 127 -11.37 13.80 -3.38
C ARG A 127 -11.23 15.23 -2.85
N ALA A 128 -10.70 15.40 -1.63
CA ALA A 128 -10.40 16.71 -1.06
C ALA A 128 -9.12 17.30 -1.65
N ARG A 129 -8.03 16.54 -1.58
CA ARG A 129 -6.69 17.01 -1.99
C ARG A 129 -6.58 17.29 -3.48
N TRP A 130 -7.24 16.48 -4.31
CA TRP A 130 -7.19 16.55 -5.76
C TRP A 130 -8.54 16.96 -6.37
N ALA A 131 -9.29 17.78 -5.65
CA ALA A 131 -10.62 18.24 -6.04
C ALA A 131 -10.75 18.68 -7.51
N PRO A 132 -9.75 19.32 -8.16
CA PRO A 132 -9.82 19.65 -9.59
C PRO A 132 -9.93 18.46 -10.56
N LEU A 133 -9.58 17.24 -10.13
CA LEU A 133 -9.71 16.03 -10.95
C LEU A 133 -11.11 15.42 -10.89
N PHE A 134 -11.95 15.86 -9.94
CA PHE A 134 -13.26 15.33 -9.66
C PHE A 134 -14.38 16.21 -10.23
N GLY A 135 -15.63 15.74 -10.11
CA GLY A 135 -16.79 16.47 -10.60
C GLY A 135 -16.96 16.41 -12.12
N GLY A 136 -16.57 15.30 -12.76
CA GLY A 136 -16.69 15.08 -14.20
C GLY A 136 -15.53 15.61 -15.04
N MET A 137 -14.47 16.19 -14.42
CA MET A 137 -13.28 16.64 -15.18
C MET A 137 -12.44 15.44 -15.65
N VAL A 138 -12.04 14.54 -14.77
CA VAL A 138 -11.30 13.31 -15.06
C VAL A 138 -11.99 12.12 -14.38
N ILE A 139 -12.45 12.31 -13.15
CA ILE A 139 -13.11 11.30 -12.32
C ILE A 139 -14.54 11.74 -12.09
N ASP A 140 -15.50 10.94 -12.56
CA ASP A 140 -16.93 11.19 -12.40
C ASP A 140 -17.41 10.79 -11.00
N ARG A 141 -16.93 11.53 -10.02
CA ARG A 141 -17.32 11.45 -8.60
C ARG A 141 -17.22 12.84 -7.97
N PRO A 142 -18.04 13.15 -6.94
CA PRO A 142 -18.00 14.47 -6.32
C PRO A 142 -16.69 14.69 -5.55
N ALA A 143 -16.15 15.90 -5.64
CA ALA A 143 -15.09 16.37 -4.77
C ALA A 143 -15.58 16.46 -3.32
N VAL A 144 -14.66 16.33 -2.35
CA VAL A 144 -14.95 16.51 -0.92
C VAL A 144 -14.42 17.89 -0.48
N ARG A 145 -15.33 18.78 -0.14
CA ARG A 145 -15.02 20.17 0.24
C ARG A 145 -15.49 20.55 1.63
N SER A 146 -16.22 19.64 2.29
CA SER A 146 -16.84 19.85 3.60
C SER A 146 -17.00 18.55 4.38
N LEU A 147 -17.33 18.66 5.67
CA LEU A 147 -17.72 17.52 6.49
C LEU A 147 -18.99 16.83 5.98
N ALA A 148 -19.92 17.56 5.35
CA ALA A 148 -21.13 16.99 4.74
C ALA A 148 -20.77 16.09 3.54
N ASP A 149 -19.81 16.50 2.70
CA ASP A 149 -19.33 15.67 1.59
C ASP A 149 -18.59 14.43 2.12
N LEU A 150 -17.84 14.58 3.21
CA LEU A 150 -17.14 13.46 3.85
C LEU A 150 -18.14 12.45 4.45
N LYS A 151 -19.23 12.92 5.04
CA LYS A 151 -20.36 12.08 5.48
C LYS A 151 -20.96 11.32 4.31
N ALA A 152 -21.13 11.98 3.14
CA ALA A 152 -21.61 11.33 1.93
C ALA A 152 -20.65 10.26 1.42
N ALA A 153 -19.33 10.48 1.47
CA ALA A 153 -18.31 9.48 1.14
C ALA A 153 -18.37 8.26 2.07
N GLY A 154 -18.61 8.48 3.36
CA GLY A 154 -18.85 7.40 4.33
C GLY A 154 -20.08 6.56 3.97
N ARG A 155 -21.18 7.20 3.56
CA ARG A 155 -22.40 6.50 3.10
C ARG A 155 -22.12 5.68 1.84
N GLU A 156 -21.44 6.26 0.85
CA GLU A 156 -21.03 5.54 -0.36
C GLU A 156 -20.22 4.28 -0.02
N ALA A 157 -19.30 4.35 0.95
CA ALA A 157 -18.51 3.21 1.38
C ALA A 157 -19.40 2.07 1.95
N ALA A 158 -20.39 2.43 2.76
CA ALA A 158 -21.36 1.45 3.32
C ALA A 158 -22.23 0.81 2.23
N GLU A 159 -22.75 1.61 1.29
CA GLU A 159 -23.56 1.15 0.15
C GLU A 159 -22.77 0.22 -0.77
N ARG A 160 -21.48 0.45 -0.97
CA ARG A 160 -20.57 -0.41 -1.74
C ARG A 160 -20.08 -1.64 -0.96
N GLY A 161 -20.54 -1.82 0.27
CA GLY A 161 -20.28 -2.99 1.09
C GLY A 161 -18.91 -3.04 1.74
N PHE A 162 -18.13 -1.93 1.74
CA PHE A 162 -16.86 -1.88 2.45
C PHE A 162 -17.05 -2.10 3.95
N LYS A 163 -16.16 -2.91 4.54
CA LYS A 163 -16.22 -3.22 5.97
C LYS A 163 -15.39 -2.23 6.81
N ALA A 164 -14.50 -1.50 6.16
CA ALA A 164 -13.72 -0.44 6.78
C ALA A 164 -13.34 0.66 5.78
N VAL A 165 -13.07 1.86 6.29
CA VAL A 165 -12.51 2.99 5.55
C VAL A 165 -11.32 3.56 6.31
N LYS A 166 -10.26 3.94 5.60
CA LYS A 166 -9.10 4.66 6.14
C LYS A 166 -9.14 6.12 5.67
N THR A 167 -8.89 7.05 6.58
CA THR A 167 -8.78 8.48 6.29
C THR A 167 -7.52 9.04 6.92
N ASN A 168 -7.04 10.19 6.41
CA ASN A 168 -6.00 11.00 7.05
C ASN A 168 -6.64 12.29 7.59
N VAL A 169 -5.90 13.09 8.31
CA VAL A 169 -6.41 14.37 8.82
C VAL A 169 -6.71 15.35 7.69
N LEU A 170 -7.95 15.80 7.60
CA LEU A 170 -8.43 16.82 6.67
C LEU A 170 -8.80 18.11 7.42
N LEU A 171 -8.43 19.21 6.83
CA LEU A 171 -8.87 20.55 7.23
C LEU A 171 -9.77 21.12 6.14
N PHE A 172 -10.86 21.73 6.53
CA PHE A 172 -11.81 22.39 5.63
C PHE A 172 -11.83 23.88 5.88
N ASP A 173 -11.73 24.67 4.83
CA ASP A 173 -11.84 26.12 4.83
C ASP A 173 -12.68 26.61 3.64
N GLU A 174 -12.76 27.91 3.41
CA GLU A 174 -13.50 28.50 2.30
C GLU A 174 -13.02 28.04 0.91
N LYS A 175 -11.77 27.57 0.81
CA LYS A 175 -11.17 27.06 -0.44
C LYS A 175 -11.45 25.57 -0.66
N GLY A 176 -12.00 24.87 0.35
CA GLY A 176 -12.33 23.45 0.30
C GLY A 176 -11.55 22.60 1.31
N GLY A 177 -11.35 21.32 0.98
CA GLY A 177 -10.64 20.36 1.83
C GLY A 177 -9.15 20.25 1.48
N ARG A 178 -8.30 20.19 2.50
CA ARG A 178 -6.86 19.89 2.33
C ARG A 178 -6.39 18.89 3.36
N GLN A 179 -5.48 18.00 2.94
CA GLN A 179 -4.84 17.06 3.86
C GLN A 179 -3.78 17.79 4.71
N TYR A 180 -3.79 17.56 6.02
CA TYR A 180 -2.77 18.07 6.94
C TYR A 180 -1.63 17.04 7.06
N THR A 181 -0.45 17.39 6.55
CA THR A 181 0.72 16.50 6.47
C THR A 181 2.02 17.23 6.83
N PRO A 182 2.18 17.71 8.06
CA PRO A 182 3.36 18.48 8.47
C PRO A 182 4.65 17.65 8.39
N GLY A 183 4.58 16.34 8.63
CA GLY A 183 5.75 15.44 8.58
C GLY A 183 6.24 15.09 7.17
N SER A 184 5.46 15.41 6.13
CA SER A 184 5.79 15.16 4.73
C SER A 184 5.56 16.37 3.82
N ALA A 185 5.50 17.57 4.39
CA ALA A 185 5.35 18.81 3.65
C ALA A 185 6.56 19.06 2.74
N ARG A 186 6.30 19.65 1.56
CA ARG A 186 7.39 20.15 0.69
C ARG A 186 8.08 21.34 1.38
N GLY A 187 9.40 21.44 1.25
CA GLY A 187 10.23 22.44 1.91
C GLY A 187 10.57 22.05 3.35
N ALA A 188 10.84 23.04 4.21
CA ALA A 188 11.25 22.81 5.60
C ALA A 188 10.16 22.15 6.46
N GLY A 189 8.89 22.32 6.08
CA GLY A 189 7.74 21.76 6.80
C GLY A 189 7.61 22.34 8.22
N HIS A 190 7.16 21.50 9.13
CA HIS A 190 7.08 21.76 10.57
C HIS A 190 7.97 20.75 11.30
N PRO A 191 9.28 20.99 11.42
CA PRO A 191 10.23 20.00 11.95
C PRO A 191 9.96 19.64 13.42
N GLU A 192 9.34 20.51 14.20
CA GLU A 192 8.93 20.25 15.58
C GLU A 192 7.81 19.24 15.69
N LEU A 193 6.95 19.11 14.67
CA LEU A 193 5.81 18.19 14.60
C LEU A 193 4.90 18.23 15.85
N ASN A 194 4.63 19.43 16.35
CA ASN A 194 3.70 19.64 17.45
C ASN A 194 2.26 19.34 17.02
N LEU A 195 1.43 18.93 17.97
CA LEU A 195 0.01 18.71 17.75
C LEU A 195 -0.81 19.91 18.24
N PRO A 196 -1.27 20.82 17.36
CA PRO A 196 -2.18 21.90 17.71
C PRO A 196 -3.57 21.38 18.09
N GLU A 197 -4.29 22.11 18.97
CA GLU A 197 -5.63 21.71 19.41
C GLU A 197 -6.64 21.71 18.27
N GLU A 198 -6.55 22.66 17.34
CA GLU A 198 -7.43 22.74 16.17
C GLU A 198 -7.36 21.48 15.28
N ILE A 199 -6.23 20.78 15.28
CA ILE A 199 -6.07 19.51 14.54
C ILE A 199 -6.80 18.38 15.26
N VAL A 200 -6.78 18.39 16.58
CA VAL A 200 -7.51 17.40 17.39
C VAL A 200 -9.02 17.56 17.17
N GLU A 201 -9.50 18.82 17.22
CA GLU A 201 -10.91 19.15 16.99
C GLU A 201 -11.36 18.79 15.57
N ALA A 202 -10.54 19.13 14.56
CA ALA A 202 -10.80 18.80 13.17
C ALA A 202 -10.91 17.28 12.94
N LEU A 203 -10.00 16.48 13.54
CA LEU A 203 -10.05 15.02 13.43
C LEU A 203 -11.32 14.44 14.10
N VAL A 204 -11.70 14.95 15.28
CA VAL A 204 -12.92 14.52 15.97
C VAL A 204 -14.16 14.82 15.11
N ALA A 205 -14.28 16.03 14.56
CA ALA A 205 -15.38 16.40 13.68
C ALA A 205 -15.43 15.54 12.42
N GLN A 206 -14.27 15.26 11.83
CA GLN A 206 -14.11 14.38 10.67
C GLN A 206 -14.59 12.96 10.95
N LEU A 207 -14.14 12.36 12.06
CA LEU A 207 -14.54 11.00 12.45
C LEU A 207 -16.03 10.91 12.78
N THR A 208 -16.60 11.96 13.38
CA THR A 208 -18.04 12.06 13.61
C THR A 208 -18.80 12.04 12.29
N ALA A 209 -18.41 12.86 11.32
CA ALA A 209 -19.06 12.91 10.01
C ALA A 209 -18.96 11.56 9.26
N LEU A 210 -17.77 10.93 9.27
CA LEU A 210 -17.58 9.61 8.67
C LEU A 210 -18.44 8.53 9.35
N ARG A 211 -18.49 8.51 10.67
CA ARG A 211 -19.31 7.57 11.45
C ARG A 211 -20.79 7.74 11.16
N GLU A 212 -21.27 8.97 11.11
CA GLU A 212 -22.67 9.27 10.77
C GLU A 212 -23.04 8.83 9.33
N GLY A 213 -22.10 8.95 8.40
CA GLY A 213 -22.31 8.50 7.03
C GLY A 213 -22.23 6.99 6.87
N ALA A 214 -21.15 6.40 7.35
CA ALA A 214 -20.82 4.99 7.17
C ALA A 214 -21.64 4.04 8.07
N GLY A 215 -22.24 4.58 9.14
CA GLY A 215 -22.99 3.79 10.13
C GLY A 215 -22.08 2.92 11.02
N PRO A 216 -22.67 2.17 11.96
CA PRO A 216 -21.90 1.45 13.00
C PRO A 216 -21.20 0.19 12.47
N LYS A 217 -21.61 -0.35 11.33
CA LYS A 217 -21.06 -1.61 10.77
C LYS A 217 -19.74 -1.42 10.01
N VAL A 218 -19.47 -0.22 9.52
CA VAL A 218 -18.21 0.10 8.83
C VAL A 218 -17.18 0.57 9.87
N ARG A 219 -16.06 -0.12 9.95
CA ARG A 219 -14.97 0.25 10.87
C ARG A 219 -14.19 1.46 10.32
N LEU A 220 -13.73 2.32 11.20
CA LEU A 220 -12.91 3.47 10.84
C LEU A 220 -11.43 3.17 11.13
N ILE A 221 -10.56 3.65 10.25
CA ILE A 221 -9.11 3.66 10.40
C ILE A 221 -8.65 5.10 10.18
N VAL A 222 -7.72 5.55 10.98
CA VAL A 222 -7.06 6.85 10.80
C VAL A 222 -5.58 6.63 10.60
N ASP A 223 -5.04 7.22 9.56
CA ASP A 223 -3.61 7.21 9.29
C ASP A 223 -3.03 8.61 9.53
N LEU A 224 -2.16 8.67 10.53
CA LEU A 224 -1.49 9.89 10.96
C LEU A 224 -0.11 10.06 10.32
N ASN A 225 0.38 9.08 9.55
CA ASN A 225 1.70 9.05 8.93
C ASN A 225 2.81 9.46 9.94
N PHE A 226 3.83 10.22 9.49
CA PHE A 226 4.92 10.78 10.32
C PHE A 226 4.61 12.16 10.92
N ASN A 227 3.34 12.52 11.12
CA ASN A 227 2.93 13.90 11.34
C ASN A 227 3.19 14.45 12.75
N TYR A 228 3.52 13.59 13.72
CA TYR A 228 3.70 14.03 15.11
C TYR A 228 4.88 13.34 15.79
N LYS A 229 5.30 13.92 16.92
CA LYS A 229 6.19 13.25 17.88
C LYS A 229 5.37 12.33 18.79
N PRO A 230 6.02 11.42 19.56
CA PRO A 230 5.32 10.45 20.42
C PRO A 230 4.28 11.07 21.38
N GLU A 231 4.51 12.28 21.86
CA GLU A 231 3.55 13.00 22.71
C GLU A 231 2.23 13.26 21.96
N GLY A 232 2.31 13.84 20.77
CA GLY A 232 1.13 14.13 19.94
C GLY A 232 0.37 12.88 19.53
N PHE A 233 1.08 11.81 19.13
CA PHE A 233 0.47 10.52 18.84
C PHE A 233 -0.29 9.94 20.03
N ARG A 234 0.29 9.97 21.23
CA ARG A 234 -0.37 9.48 22.46
C ARG A 234 -1.62 10.28 22.80
N ARG A 235 -1.57 11.60 22.63
CA ARG A 235 -2.71 12.49 22.85
C ARG A 235 -3.85 12.17 21.88
N LEU A 236 -3.56 12.03 20.58
CA LEU A 236 -4.56 11.65 19.58
C LEU A 236 -5.11 10.25 19.84
N ALA A 237 -4.25 9.27 20.14
CA ALA A 237 -4.65 7.89 20.39
C ALA A 237 -5.73 7.79 21.49
N ARG A 238 -5.58 8.54 22.59
CA ARG A 238 -6.59 8.63 23.65
C ARG A 238 -7.84 9.38 23.22
N LYS A 239 -7.67 10.47 22.45
CA LYS A 239 -8.80 11.29 22.01
C LYS A 239 -9.76 10.56 21.07
N VAL A 240 -9.25 9.62 20.30
CA VAL A 240 -10.05 8.85 19.31
C VAL A 240 -10.64 7.55 19.89
N GLU A 241 -10.36 7.17 21.12
CA GLU A 241 -10.91 5.96 21.77
C GLU A 241 -12.43 5.83 21.63
N PRO A 242 -13.24 6.89 21.80
CA PRO A 242 -14.70 6.79 21.68
C PRO A 242 -15.20 6.37 20.29
N PHE A 243 -14.37 6.47 19.26
CA PHE A 243 -14.73 6.06 17.90
C PHE A 243 -14.54 4.58 17.64
N GLU A 244 -13.91 3.82 18.57
CA GLU A 244 -13.66 2.38 18.45
C GLU A 244 -13.03 2.02 17.10
N LEU A 245 -11.92 2.69 16.77
CA LEU A 245 -11.22 2.50 15.50
C LEU A 245 -10.84 1.02 15.30
N MET A 246 -10.75 0.58 14.05
CA MET A 246 -10.15 -0.71 13.71
C MET A 246 -8.67 -0.72 14.09
N TRP A 247 -7.98 0.37 13.81
CA TRP A 247 -6.68 0.80 14.36
C TRP A 247 -6.43 2.28 14.09
N LEU A 248 -5.53 2.85 14.86
CA LEU A 248 -4.88 4.12 14.58
C LEU A 248 -3.51 3.81 13.97
N GLU A 249 -3.26 4.33 12.77
CA GLU A 249 -2.03 4.10 12.01
C GLU A 249 -1.08 5.27 12.20
N MET A 250 0.20 4.98 12.35
CA MET A 250 1.26 5.97 12.48
C MET A 250 2.63 5.36 12.18
N ASP A 251 3.56 6.18 11.71
CA ASP A 251 4.91 5.75 11.42
C ASP A 251 5.92 6.35 12.41
N LEU A 252 6.70 5.48 13.02
CA LEU A 252 7.79 5.81 13.92
C LEU A 252 8.94 4.82 13.75
N TYR A 253 10.18 5.34 13.67
CA TYR A 253 11.37 4.51 13.56
C TYR A 253 11.97 4.08 14.90
N GLU A 254 11.39 4.53 16.04
CA GLU A 254 11.85 4.15 17.38
C GLU A 254 10.87 3.15 18.03
N PRO A 255 11.24 1.84 18.11
CA PRO A 255 10.35 0.81 18.63
C PRO A 255 9.83 1.10 20.05
N LYS A 256 10.69 1.58 20.95
CA LYS A 256 10.28 1.85 22.34
C LYS A 256 9.25 2.99 22.44
N ALA A 257 9.37 4.00 21.57
CA ALA A 257 8.39 5.08 21.53
C ALA A 257 7.05 4.58 21.01
N LEU A 258 7.03 3.73 19.98
CA LEU A 258 5.81 3.13 19.45
C LEU A 258 5.15 2.20 20.47
N ALA A 259 5.94 1.37 21.19
CA ALA A 259 5.45 0.54 22.28
C ALA A 259 4.81 1.37 23.40
N LEU A 260 5.42 2.50 23.78
CA LEU A 260 4.86 3.42 24.77
C LEU A 260 3.51 4.02 24.33
N ILE A 261 3.37 4.34 23.03
CA ILE A 261 2.11 4.83 22.48
C ILE A 261 1.05 3.72 22.59
N ARG A 262 1.35 2.52 22.10
CA ARG A 262 0.43 1.37 22.17
C ARG A 262 -0.06 1.10 23.61
N GLN A 263 0.84 1.13 24.59
CA GLN A 263 0.50 0.89 26.00
C GLN A 263 -0.33 2.02 26.63
N SER A 264 -0.40 3.20 26.01
CA SER A 264 -1.06 4.38 26.57
C SER A 264 -2.52 4.56 26.12
N THR A 265 -3.08 3.65 25.33
CA THR A 265 -4.43 3.76 24.76
C THR A 265 -5.08 2.39 24.62
N ALA A 266 -6.43 2.37 24.64
CA ALA A 266 -7.24 1.21 24.27
C ALA A 266 -7.44 1.08 22.72
N THR A 267 -7.13 2.14 21.96
CA THR A 267 -7.20 2.10 20.49
C THR A 267 -6.12 1.17 19.93
N PRO A 268 -6.46 0.16 19.13
CA PRO A 268 -5.46 -0.67 18.47
C PRO A 268 -4.50 0.16 17.62
N ILE A 269 -3.22 -0.20 17.59
CA ILE A 269 -2.19 0.49 16.82
C ILE A 269 -1.79 -0.35 15.60
N GLY A 270 -1.86 0.25 14.41
CA GLY A 270 -1.29 -0.25 13.17
C GLY A 270 -0.08 0.56 12.77
N SER A 271 0.98 -0.07 12.25
CA SER A 271 2.20 0.61 11.79
C SER A 271 3.07 -0.34 10.97
N LEU A 272 4.24 0.15 10.54
CA LEU A 272 5.36 -0.61 9.99
C LEU A 272 5.35 -0.72 8.45
N GLU A 273 4.52 0.04 7.74
CA GLU A 273 4.50 0.04 6.26
C GLU A 273 5.84 0.44 5.63
N THR A 274 6.64 1.21 6.35
CA THR A 274 7.96 1.69 5.92
C THR A 274 9.11 0.83 6.46
N ILE A 275 8.83 -0.20 7.24
CA ILE A 275 9.84 -1.12 7.78
C ILE A 275 10.08 -2.25 6.78
N LEU A 276 11.31 -2.31 6.26
CA LEU A 276 11.67 -3.19 5.16
C LEU A 276 12.49 -4.38 5.61
N GLY A 277 11.93 -5.57 5.37
CA GLY A 277 12.53 -6.85 5.71
C GLY A 277 12.38 -7.25 7.17
N ARG A 278 12.39 -8.56 7.41
CA ARG A 278 12.17 -9.16 8.74
C ARG A 278 13.21 -8.75 9.80
N ARG A 279 14.45 -8.39 9.38
CA ARG A 279 15.49 -7.94 10.33
C ARG A 279 15.15 -6.59 10.95
N ALA A 280 14.61 -5.68 10.14
CA ALA A 280 14.14 -4.38 10.63
C ALA A 280 12.81 -4.50 11.39
N LEU A 281 11.94 -5.46 11.03
CA LEU A 281 10.69 -5.74 11.70
C LEU A 281 10.89 -6.30 13.12
N LYS A 282 11.90 -7.15 13.32
CA LYS A 282 12.14 -7.88 14.56
C LYS A 282 12.06 -7.02 15.83
N PRO A 283 12.78 -5.89 15.98
CA PRO A 283 12.75 -5.09 17.21
C PRO A 283 11.34 -4.56 17.55
N TYR A 284 10.50 -4.29 16.54
CA TYR A 284 9.13 -3.83 16.77
C TYR A 284 8.23 -4.93 17.35
N LEU A 285 8.43 -6.16 16.91
CA LEU A 285 7.71 -7.31 17.46
C LEU A 285 8.19 -7.65 18.89
N GLU A 286 9.51 -7.65 19.13
CA GLU A 286 10.10 -7.88 20.45
C GLU A 286 9.65 -6.88 21.51
N HIS A 287 9.33 -5.64 21.13
CA HIS A 287 8.85 -4.60 22.02
C HIS A 287 7.31 -4.48 22.06
N ASN A 288 6.58 -5.37 21.39
CA ASN A 288 5.11 -5.33 21.30
C ASN A 288 4.59 -3.95 20.84
N CYS A 289 5.12 -3.45 19.73
CA CYS A 289 4.86 -2.09 19.27
C CYS A 289 3.49 -1.90 18.62
N VAL A 290 2.89 -2.97 18.07
CA VAL A 290 1.69 -2.90 17.23
C VAL A 290 0.70 -4.02 17.54
N ASP A 291 -0.58 -3.79 17.24
CA ASP A 291 -1.65 -4.78 17.20
C ASP A 291 -1.86 -5.32 15.78
N VAL A 292 -1.45 -4.53 14.78
CA VAL A 292 -1.47 -4.90 13.36
C VAL A 292 -0.16 -4.45 12.71
N ALA A 293 0.62 -5.40 12.20
CA ALA A 293 1.80 -5.11 11.40
C ALA A 293 1.39 -4.87 9.95
N ILE A 294 1.64 -3.66 9.44
CA ILE A 294 1.30 -3.28 8.07
C ILE A 294 2.51 -3.59 7.19
N ILE A 295 2.33 -4.48 6.22
CA ILE A 295 3.40 -4.97 5.34
C ILE A 295 3.07 -4.63 3.90
N ASP A 296 4.03 -4.08 3.16
CA ASP A 296 3.88 -3.80 1.73
C ASP A 296 4.60 -4.85 0.88
N PRO A 297 3.85 -5.72 0.16
CA PRO A 297 4.44 -6.76 -0.69
C PRO A 297 5.03 -6.23 -1.99
N GLN A 298 4.76 -4.97 -2.36
CA GLN A 298 5.44 -4.30 -3.45
C GLN A 298 6.83 -3.83 -3.00
N TYR A 299 6.94 -3.28 -1.78
CA TYR A 299 8.20 -2.74 -1.26
C TYR A 299 9.18 -3.83 -0.82
N ASN A 300 8.66 -4.91 -0.25
CA ASN A 300 9.46 -6.02 0.28
C ASN A 300 9.63 -7.18 -0.71
N GLY A 301 8.78 -7.24 -1.75
CA GLY A 301 8.54 -8.45 -2.51
C GLY A 301 7.71 -9.47 -1.72
N VAL A 302 6.88 -10.25 -2.43
CA VAL A 302 6.04 -11.28 -1.80
C VAL A 302 6.84 -12.29 -0.97
N PRO A 303 8.03 -12.78 -1.42
CA PRO A 303 8.79 -13.76 -0.63
C PRO A 303 9.20 -13.24 0.76
N GLU A 304 9.67 -12.01 0.86
CA GLU A 304 10.06 -11.45 2.16
C GLU A 304 8.83 -11.04 2.98
N SER A 305 7.77 -10.56 2.34
CA SER A 305 6.51 -10.21 3.01
C SER A 305 5.87 -11.42 3.69
N VAL A 306 5.89 -12.60 3.05
CA VAL A 306 5.40 -13.86 3.65
C VAL A 306 6.27 -14.25 4.87
N ARG A 307 7.60 -14.08 4.79
CA ARG A 307 8.49 -14.34 5.93
C ARG A 307 8.26 -13.35 7.08
N MET A 308 7.97 -12.07 6.76
CA MET A 308 7.62 -11.05 7.76
C MET A 308 6.29 -11.39 8.44
N ALA A 309 5.28 -11.81 7.68
CA ALA A 309 3.99 -12.22 8.21
C ALA A 309 4.11 -13.46 9.12
N ALA A 310 4.89 -14.47 8.73
CA ALA A 310 5.17 -15.63 9.56
C ALA A 310 5.93 -15.27 10.85
N MET A 311 6.83 -14.28 10.79
CA MET A 311 7.48 -13.76 12.01
C MET A 311 6.47 -13.04 12.89
N ALA A 312 5.57 -12.21 12.36
CA ALA A 312 4.52 -11.53 13.13
C ALA A 312 3.58 -12.54 13.81
N ASP A 313 3.24 -13.64 13.12
CA ASP A 313 2.40 -14.71 13.66
C ASP A 313 3.00 -15.35 14.92
N THR A 314 4.33 -15.56 14.97
CA THR A 314 5.02 -16.09 16.17
C THR A 314 4.98 -15.16 17.38
N TYR A 315 4.62 -13.88 17.16
CA TYR A 315 4.39 -12.87 18.20
C TYR A 315 2.90 -12.56 18.41
N GLU A 316 2.00 -13.41 17.90
CA GLU A 316 0.53 -13.24 17.98
C GLU A 316 0.05 -11.91 17.38
N VAL A 317 0.74 -11.40 16.34
CA VAL A 317 0.40 -10.14 15.65
C VAL A 317 -0.21 -10.43 14.30
N ASN A 318 -1.41 -9.90 14.07
CA ASN A 318 -2.05 -9.93 12.75
C ASN A 318 -1.35 -8.97 11.79
N VAL A 319 -1.47 -9.26 10.48
CA VAL A 319 -0.92 -8.41 9.42
C VAL A 319 -2.03 -7.83 8.53
N ALA A 320 -1.76 -6.65 7.98
CA ALA A 320 -2.53 -6.04 6.90
C ALA A 320 -1.58 -5.66 5.77
N SER A 321 -2.05 -5.64 4.52
CA SER A 321 -1.19 -5.15 3.44
C SER A 321 -1.35 -3.66 3.24
N HIS A 322 -0.22 -2.92 3.21
CA HIS A 322 -0.15 -1.60 2.61
C HIS A 322 -0.22 -1.73 1.09
N ASN A 323 -0.98 -0.86 0.44
CA ASN A 323 -1.08 -0.81 -1.01
C ASN A 323 -1.39 0.61 -1.51
N PHE A 324 -0.36 1.44 -1.58
CA PHE A 324 -0.43 2.82 -2.07
C PHE A 324 0.17 2.92 -3.48
N SER A 325 -0.37 2.15 -4.43
CA SER A 325 0.22 2.00 -5.76
C SER A 325 -0.84 1.74 -6.83
N GLY A 326 -0.44 1.28 -7.99
CA GLY A 326 -1.32 1.05 -9.12
C GLY A 326 -2.06 -0.29 -9.10
N PRO A 327 -2.61 -0.69 -10.25
CA PRO A 327 -3.52 -1.82 -10.31
C PRO A 327 -2.84 -3.18 -10.12
N LEU A 328 -1.61 -3.35 -10.59
CA LEU A 328 -0.90 -4.62 -10.44
C LEU A 328 -0.44 -4.84 -8.98
N SER A 329 -0.12 -3.76 -8.27
CA SER A 329 0.19 -3.82 -6.84
C SER A 329 -0.99 -4.35 -6.01
N ALA A 330 -2.23 -3.99 -6.37
CA ALA A 330 -3.42 -4.55 -5.73
C ALA A 330 -3.53 -6.07 -5.95
N VAL A 331 -3.22 -6.54 -7.16
CA VAL A 331 -3.17 -7.98 -7.50
C VAL A 331 -2.06 -8.69 -6.70
N ILE A 332 -0.84 -8.12 -6.65
CA ILE A 332 0.28 -8.65 -5.87
C ILE A 332 -0.09 -8.76 -4.38
N SER A 333 -0.73 -7.71 -3.84
CA SER A 333 -1.22 -7.69 -2.46
C SER A 333 -2.29 -8.75 -2.20
N ALA A 334 -3.16 -9.03 -3.17
CA ALA A 334 -4.16 -10.10 -3.05
C ALA A 334 -3.52 -11.49 -3.01
N HIS A 335 -2.49 -11.76 -3.82
CA HIS A 335 -1.73 -13.02 -3.76
C HIS A 335 -1.01 -13.19 -2.42
N PHE A 336 -0.40 -12.12 -1.87
CA PHE A 336 0.16 -12.13 -0.52
C PHE A 336 -0.91 -12.41 0.53
N ALA A 337 -2.02 -11.68 0.50
CA ALA A 337 -3.12 -11.84 1.44
C ALA A 337 -3.74 -13.24 1.41
N ALA A 338 -3.76 -13.88 0.23
CA ALA A 338 -4.32 -15.21 0.07
C ALA A 338 -3.55 -16.29 0.84
N VAL A 339 -2.22 -16.16 0.99
CA VAL A 339 -1.36 -17.20 1.56
C VAL A 339 -1.00 -16.98 3.04
N VAL A 340 -1.32 -15.81 3.58
CA VAL A 340 -0.94 -15.44 4.97
C VAL A 340 -2.08 -15.76 5.95
N PRO A 341 -1.91 -16.74 6.89
CA PRO A 341 -2.99 -17.12 7.81
C PRO A 341 -3.45 -16.00 8.75
N ASN A 342 -2.52 -15.26 9.34
CA ASN A 342 -2.77 -14.15 10.28
C ASN A 342 -3.10 -12.82 9.56
N PHE A 343 -3.67 -12.88 8.35
CA PHE A 343 -4.07 -11.71 7.57
C PHE A 343 -5.42 -11.14 8.03
N ARG A 344 -5.49 -9.81 8.18
CA ARG A 344 -6.68 -9.11 8.66
C ARG A 344 -7.51 -8.48 7.53
N ILE A 345 -6.89 -7.62 6.71
CA ILE A 345 -7.58 -6.87 5.65
C ILE A 345 -6.56 -6.22 4.70
N MET A 346 -6.93 -6.01 3.44
CA MET A 346 -6.08 -5.41 2.40
C MET A 346 -6.46 -3.95 2.15
N GLU A 347 -5.46 -3.10 1.99
CA GLU A 347 -5.63 -1.73 1.53
C GLU A 347 -6.00 -1.67 0.06
N LEU A 348 -6.95 -0.80 -0.30
CA LEU A 348 -7.31 -0.55 -1.68
C LEU A 348 -7.70 0.91 -1.90
N ASP A 349 -7.02 1.58 -2.83
CA ASP A 349 -7.45 2.87 -3.35
C ASP A 349 -8.66 2.70 -4.28
N VAL A 350 -9.67 3.52 -4.07
CA VAL A 350 -10.97 3.45 -4.76
C VAL A 350 -11.20 4.67 -5.67
N ASP A 351 -10.65 5.82 -5.27
CA ASP A 351 -10.79 7.09 -5.99
C ASP A 351 -9.64 7.26 -6.98
N GLU A 352 -9.81 6.74 -8.20
CA GLU A 352 -8.75 6.60 -9.16
C GLU A 352 -9.19 6.95 -10.58
N VAL A 353 -8.21 7.17 -11.45
CA VAL A 353 -8.44 7.51 -12.85
C VAL A 353 -9.19 6.40 -13.60
N PRO A 354 -10.08 6.73 -14.55
CA PRO A 354 -10.94 5.74 -15.23
C PRO A 354 -10.18 4.67 -16.02
N TRP A 355 -8.96 4.96 -16.45
CA TRP A 355 -8.12 4.00 -17.18
C TRP A 355 -7.32 3.05 -16.30
N LYS A 356 -7.26 3.26 -14.98
CA LYS A 356 -6.49 2.38 -14.07
C LYS A 356 -6.85 0.89 -14.22
N PRO A 357 -8.13 0.47 -14.24
CA PRO A 357 -8.46 -0.94 -14.43
C PRO A 357 -8.00 -1.49 -15.80
N LYS A 358 -8.01 -0.63 -16.84
CA LYS A 358 -7.63 -1.02 -18.20
C LYS A 358 -6.12 -1.17 -18.39
N LEU A 359 -5.30 -0.76 -17.43
CA LEU A 359 -3.86 -1.03 -17.42
C LEU A 359 -3.53 -2.51 -17.17
N LEU A 360 -4.54 -3.32 -16.84
CA LEU A 360 -4.41 -4.77 -16.72
C LEU A 360 -5.21 -5.46 -17.81
N THR A 361 -4.64 -6.49 -18.42
CA THR A 361 -5.32 -7.32 -19.46
C THR A 361 -6.55 -8.03 -18.90
N ARG A 362 -6.55 -8.31 -17.60
CA ARG A 362 -7.69 -8.84 -16.83
C ARG A 362 -7.87 -8.00 -15.57
N PRO A 363 -8.76 -6.99 -15.59
CA PRO A 363 -9.05 -6.18 -14.42
C PRO A 363 -9.58 -7.02 -13.26
N TYR A 364 -9.18 -6.65 -12.03
CA TYR A 364 -9.75 -7.27 -10.84
C TYR A 364 -11.14 -6.71 -10.52
N ALA A 365 -11.93 -7.48 -9.78
CA ALA A 365 -13.23 -7.07 -9.26
C ALA A 365 -13.21 -6.93 -7.74
N VAL A 366 -13.92 -5.91 -7.24
CA VAL A 366 -14.19 -5.73 -5.80
C VAL A 366 -15.69 -5.69 -5.60
N GLU A 367 -16.21 -6.69 -4.90
CA GLU A 367 -17.64 -6.86 -4.66
C GLU A 367 -17.90 -7.00 -3.16
N ASN A 368 -18.84 -6.21 -2.66
CA ASN A 368 -19.24 -6.23 -1.24
C ASN A 368 -18.04 -6.12 -0.27
N GLY A 369 -17.06 -5.24 -0.60
CA GLY A 369 -15.87 -5.04 0.21
C GLY A 369 -14.88 -6.21 0.21
N ALA A 370 -14.92 -7.05 -0.81
CA ALA A 370 -13.97 -8.14 -1.00
C ALA A 370 -13.38 -8.14 -2.42
N PHE A 371 -12.09 -8.33 -2.51
CA PHE A 371 -11.34 -8.51 -3.75
C PHE A 371 -11.37 -10.00 -4.14
N ALA A 372 -11.78 -10.31 -5.35
CA ALA A 372 -11.76 -11.68 -5.86
C ALA A 372 -10.31 -12.08 -6.20
N LEU A 373 -9.85 -13.21 -5.67
CA LEU A 373 -8.49 -13.68 -5.94
C LEU A 373 -8.35 -14.02 -7.44
N PRO A 374 -7.37 -13.44 -8.15
CA PRO A 374 -7.18 -13.72 -9.57
C PRO A 374 -6.86 -15.18 -9.83
N ALA A 375 -7.51 -15.73 -10.83
CA ALA A 375 -7.24 -17.09 -11.33
C ALA A 375 -6.32 -17.01 -12.55
N GLY A 376 -5.50 -18.04 -12.75
CA GLY A 376 -4.62 -18.18 -13.89
C GLY A 376 -3.13 -18.05 -13.54
N PRO A 377 -2.24 -18.42 -14.48
CA PRO A 377 -0.81 -18.47 -14.23
C PRO A 377 -0.21 -17.10 -13.89
N GLY A 378 0.84 -17.10 -13.08
CA GLY A 378 1.49 -15.87 -12.62
C GLY A 378 0.58 -15.06 -11.72
N TRP A 379 0.48 -13.74 -11.98
CA TRP A 379 -0.47 -12.87 -11.30
C TRP A 379 -1.92 -13.05 -11.75
N GLY A 380 -2.18 -13.91 -12.77
CA GLY A 380 -3.50 -14.06 -13.40
C GLY A 380 -3.87 -12.93 -14.36
N THR A 381 -3.00 -11.95 -14.54
CA THR A 381 -3.14 -10.81 -15.45
C THR A 381 -1.76 -10.33 -15.91
N ASP A 382 -1.73 -9.59 -17.00
CA ASP A 382 -0.55 -8.86 -17.49
C ASP A 382 -0.83 -7.35 -17.52
N VAL A 383 0.21 -6.54 -17.73
CA VAL A 383 0.06 -5.11 -18.02
C VAL A 383 -0.33 -4.94 -19.48
N ASP A 384 -1.38 -4.15 -19.73
CA ASP A 384 -1.80 -3.77 -21.07
C ASP A 384 -0.94 -2.59 -21.56
N GLU A 385 0.05 -2.90 -22.40
CA GLU A 385 1.01 -1.92 -22.90
C GLU A 385 0.39 -0.89 -23.85
N GLU A 386 -0.71 -1.21 -24.53
CA GLU A 386 -1.41 -0.27 -25.41
C GLU A 386 -2.09 0.82 -24.58
N THR A 387 -2.86 0.42 -23.59
CA THR A 387 -3.48 1.36 -22.63
C THR A 387 -2.43 2.18 -21.88
N LEU A 388 -1.30 1.57 -21.50
CA LEU A 388 -0.22 2.27 -20.82
C LEU A 388 0.38 3.37 -21.70
N ARG A 389 0.67 3.08 -22.98
CA ARG A 389 1.18 4.06 -23.93
C ARG A 389 0.16 5.15 -24.31
N ALA A 390 -1.14 4.83 -24.27
CA ALA A 390 -2.21 5.81 -24.48
C ALA A 390 -2.35 6.82 -23.32
N HIS A 391 -1.82 6.48 -22.12
CA HIS A 391 -1.85 7.33 -20.93
C HIS A 391 -0.44 7.54 -20.35
N PRO A 392 0.47 8.21 -21.10
CA PRO A 392 1.85 8.36 -20.66
C PRO A 392 1.96 9.16 -19.37
N ALA A 393 2.95 8.82 -18.56
CA ALA A 393 3.22 9.52 -17.30
C ALA A 393 3.44 11.01 -17.56
N LYS A 394 2.79 11.86 -16.77
CA LYS A 394 3.03 13.30 -16.80
C LYS A 394 4.11 13.63 -15.80
N LEU A 395 5.12 14.40 -16.25
CA LEU A 395 6.07 15.01 -15.32
C LEU A 395 5.25 15.96 -14.43
N ARG A 396 5.19 15.66 -13.14
CA ARG A 396 4.56 16.51 -12.13
C ARG A 396 5.65 16.99 -11.20
N ASP A 397 5.84 18.30 -11.16
CA ASP A 397 6.77 18.99 -10.28
C ASP A 397 6.38 18.84 -8.79
#